data_d6e0560a4fe459974a0a6d76f9523e76
#
_entry.id   d6e0560a4fe459974a0a6d76f9523e76
#
_cell.length_a   1.000
_cell.length_b   1.000
_cell.length_c   1.000
_cell.angle_alpha   90.00
_cell.angle_beta   90.00
_cell.angle_gamma   90.00
#
_symmetry.space_group_name_H-M   'P 1'
#
loop_
_entity.id
_entity.type
_entity.pdbx_description
1 polymer ?
#
loop_
_entity_poly.entity_id
_entity_poly.type
_entity_poly.pdbx_seq_one_letter_code
_entity_poly.pdbx_strand_id
1 'polypeptide(L)'
;MNDDLKKRESCSRRDFLKAAAAIGATLAVGPSVSRAEAAIHTVSDNAGGPKAAGRLPHRTLGTGEAAFEVSALGFGVMGMTYNRSQHPDKKQCIRLLHEAMDRGVTLFDTAIIYGPLNNEALAGEALGEFRGKVNVTTKFGHEVIGGKATGRQDSRPATIRRYCEESLRRLRTEAIPLFYQHRFDPDTPVEEVAGTLQDLIAEGKVLHWGMCEVNAETIRKAHAICPLTAIQSEYHLMHREVERNGVLDTCRELGIGFVPYSPMNRGFLGGDLNEYTRFDPDNDNRHTLPRFTPEAMRANYRIVNVLQRFGREYGMTSAQLALGWLLQKAPWIVPIPGTTKLSHLEENLRTLDFSLTADEWARLENEVAAIPVMGDRYNAEQQRQVQ
;
A
#
# COMPACT_ATOMS: atom_id res chain seq x y z
N MET A 1 11.61 34.94 59.51
CA MET A 1 12.89 34.27 59.41
C MET A 1 12.86 33.62 58.04
N ASN A 2 13.20 34.44 57.17
CA ASN A 2 14.25 34.56 56.13
C ASN A 2 14.05 33.56 55.02
N ASP A 3 13.58 34.00 53.85
CA ASP A 3 14.28 34.68 52.75
C ASP A 3 15.61 33.94 52.38
N ASP A 4 15.50 33.17 51.26
CA ASP A 4 16.55 33.00 50.28
C ASP A 4 16.13 31.99 49.19
N LEU A 5 15.41 32.48 48.20
CA LEU A 5 15.16 31.76 46.94
C LEU A 5 14.90 32.77 45.81
N LYS A 6 15.96 33.33 45.31
CA LYS A 6 15.98 33.99 43.98
C LYS A 6 17.40 34.11 43.47
N LYS A 7 17.77 33.28 42.48
CA LYS A 7 18.51 33.68 41.27
C LYS A 7 18.93 32.42 40.51
N ARG A 8 18.17 32.08 39.49
CA ARG A 8 18.68 31.30 38.37
C ARG A 8 18.85 32.27 37.21
N GLU A 9 20.10 32.61 36.91
CA GLU A 9 20.47 33.35 35.73
C GLU A 9 20.35 32.50 34.50
N SER A 10 19.63 33.01 33.49
CA SER A 10 19.48 32.45 32.19
C SER A 10 20.75 32.68 31.37
N CYS A 11 21.46 31.64 31.03
CA CYS A 11 22.59 31.72 30.10
C CYS A 11 22.07 31.87 28.67
N SER A 12 22.44 32.96 28.01
CA SER A 12 21.98 33.30 26.66
C SER A 12 22.84 32.59 25.61
N ARG A 13 22.19 32.20 24.48
CA ARG A 13 22.84 31.59 23.31
C ARG A 13 24.08 32.36 22.76
N ARG A 14 24.25 33.63 23.13
CA ARG A 14 25.38 34.48 22.73
C ARG A 14 26.66 34.20 23.50
N ASP A 15 26.56 33.66 24.69
CA ASP A 15 27.73 33.40 25.56
C ASP A 15 28.40 32.05 25.23
N PHE A 16 27.66 31.11 24.63
CA PHE A 16 28.18 29.82 24.16
C PHE A 16 29.08 29.96 22.93
N LEU A 17 28.84 30.96 22.07
CA LEU A 17 29.60 31.16 20.82
C LEU A 17 30.92 31.91 21.04
N LYS A 18 31.16 32.55 22.20
CA LYS A 18 32.41 33.25 22.52
C LYS A 18 33.48 32.35 23.16
N ALA A 19 33.10 31.19 23.69
CA ALA A 19 34.03 30.25 24.32
C ALA A 19 34.72 29.30 23.34
N ALA A 20 34.29 29.24 22.07
CA ALA A 20 34.85 28.34 21.05
C ALA A 20 35.97 28.94 20.18
N ALA A 21 36.37 30.21 20.44
CA ALA A 21 37.31 30.93 19.56
C ALA A 21 38.73 31.10 20.11
N ALA A 22 39.13 30.45 21.20
CA ALA A 22 40.41 30.70 21.89
C ALA A 22 41.19 29.43 22.25
N ILE A 23 41.36 28.47 21.32
CA ILE A 23 42.47 27.48 21.39
C ILE A 23 42.87 27.17 19.94
N GLY A 24 43.76 27.91 19.41
CA GLY A 24 44.52 27.64 18.19
C GLY A 24 45.90 28.17 18.35
N ALA A 25 46.91 27.30 18.41
CA ALA A 25 48.19 27.38 17.77
C ALA A 25 49.27 26.50 18.45
N THR A 26 49.99 25.84 17.56
CA THR A 26 51.34 25.29 17.62
C THR A 26 51.56 23.89 18.18
N LEU A 27 51.90 22.94 17.27
CA LEU A 27 53.29 22.48 17.07
C LEU A 27 53.39 21.47 15.90
N ALA A 28 54.41 21.64 15.08
CA ALA A 28 54.74 20.88 13.89
C ALA A 28 55.65 19.67 14.17
N VAL A 29 55.78 18.83 13.12
CA VAL A 29 56.83 17.85 12.76
C VAL A 29 56.46 16.38 12.86
N GLY A 30 56.23 15.76 11.71
CA GLY A 30 56.17 14.51 10.99
C GLY A 30 56.79 13.23 11.59
N PRO A 31 56.81 12.08 10.89
CA PRO A 31 56.57 11.83 9.47
C PRO A 31 55.57 10.72 9.12
N SER A 32 55.15 10.73 7.87
CA SER A 32 54.61 9.69 6.98
C SER A 32 54.01 8.39 7.55
N VAL A 33 52.69 8.26 7.47
CA VAL A 33 51.97 7.00 7.31
C VAL A 33 50.97 7.13 6.16
N SER A 34 50.98 6.10 5.30
CA SER A 34 50.28 5.99 4.06
C SER A 34 48.80 6.36 4.11
N ARG A 35 48.40 7.18 3.13
CA ARG A 35 47.06 7.65 2.86
C ARG A 35 46.23 6.49 2.32
N ALA A 36 45.34 5.93 3.16
CA ALA A 36 44.17 5.22 2.68
C ALA A 36 43.14 6.29 2.33
N GLU A 37 42.79 6.41 1.05
CA GLU A 37 41.77 7.33 0.58
C GLU A 37 40.39 6.85 1.10
N ALA A 38 39.93 7.52 2.14
CA ALA A 38 38.50 7.47 2.50
C ALA A 38 37.76 8.28 1.44
N ALA A 39 37.04 7.61 0.55
CA ALA A 39 36.11 8.24 -0.34
C ALA A 39 35.03 8.96 0.49
N ILE A 40 35.17 10.26 0.60
CA ILE A 40 34.11 11.14 1.09
C ILE A 40 33.06 11.16 -0.01
N HIS A 41 32.02 10.35 0.14
CA HIS A 41 30.79 10.56 -0.64
C HIS A 41 30.25 11.92 -0.23
N THR A 42 30.43 12.90 -1.09
CA THR A 42 29.69 14.15 -1.03
C THR A 42 28.22 13.81 -1.13
N VAL A 43 27.51 13.85 0.00
CA VAL A 43 26.06 13.93 0.03
C VAL A 43 25.72 15.22 -0.72
N SER A 44 25.19 15.06 -1.93
CA SER A 44 24.61 16.17 -2.67
C SER A 44 23.50 16.74 -1.81
N ASP A 45 23.69 17.96 -1.33
CA ASP A 45 22.65 18.78 -0.70
C ASP A 45 21.55 19.10 -1.73
N ASN A 46 20.73 18.10 -2.03
CA ASN A 46 19.46 18.28 -2.67
C ASN A 46 18.36 18.35 -1.59
N ALA A 47 18.46 19.38 -0.74
CA ALA A 47 17.30 19.89 -0.01
C ALA A 47 16.39 20.57 -1.04
N GLY A 48 15.78 19.77 -1.92
CA GLY A 48 14.68 20.20 -2.77
C GLY A 48 13.52 20.55 -1.86
N GLY A 49 13.21 21.84 -1.76
CA GLY A 49 11.94 22.31 -1.24
C GLY A 49 10.79 21.60 -1.98
N PRO A 50 9.53 21.70 -1.50
CA PRO A 50 8.41 20.98 -2.09
C PRO A 50 8.41 21.24 -3.59
N LYS A 51 8.69 20.20 -4.39
CA LYS A 51 8.47 20.26 -5.84
C LYS A 51 7.02 20.69 -6.01
N ALA A 52 6.81 21.74 -6.80
CA ALA A 52 5.49 22.16 -7.23
C ALA A 52 4.67 20.91 -7.60
N ALA A 53 3.38 20.87 -7.25
CA ALA A 53 2.46 19.77 -7.48
C ALA A 53 2.63 19.21 -8.90
N GLY A 54 3.59 18.30 -9.06
CA GLY A 54 3.92 17.63 -10.31
C GLY A 54 3.09 16.36 -10.35
N ARG A 55 2.56 16.05 -11.52
CA ARG A 55 1.86 14.80 -11.78
C ARG A 55 2.75 13.63 -11.35
N LEU A 56 2.23 12.73 -10.49
CA LEU A 56 2.95 11.51 -10.11
C LEU A 56 3.32 10.71 -11.36
N PRO A 57 4.42 9.93 -11.34
CA PRO A 57 4.70 8.96 -12.40
C PRO A 57 3.50 8.05 -12.59
N HIS A 58 3.21 7.69 -13.84
CA HIS A 58 2.12 6.77 -14.20
C HIS A 58 2.67 5.40 -14.55
N ARG A 59 1.84 4.39 -14.40
CA ARG A 59 2.07 2.99 -14.79
C ARG A 59 0.85 2.46 -15.52
N THR A 60 1.06 1.49 -16.38
CA THR A 60 -0.03 0.82 -17.11
C THR A 60 -0.24 -0.57 -16.51
N LEU A 61 -1.47 -0.85 -16.10
CA LEU A 61 -1.96 -2.18 -15.77
C LEU A 61 -2.59 -2.78 -17.02
N GLY A 62 -2.31 -4.05 -17.31
CA GLY A 62 -2.83 -4.70 -18.50
C GLY A 62 -2.16 -4.25 -19.81
N THR A 63 -2.58 -4.84 -20.91
CA THR A 63 -2.09 -4.56 -22.27
C THR A 63 -3.24 -4.55 -23.28
N GLY A 64 -3.02 -3.96 -24.47
CA GLY A 64 -4.04 -3.88 -25.53
C GLY A 64 -5.31 -3.17 -25.06
N GLU A 65 -6.47 -3.78 -25.28
CA GLU A 65 -7.78 -3.25 -24.86
C GLU A 65 -7.95 -3.27 -23.33
N ALA A 66 -7.21 -4.11 -22.62
CA ALA A 66 -7.19 -4.16 -21.16
C ALA A 66 -6.21 -3.17 -20.53
N ALA A 67 -5.53 -2.31 -21.32
CA ALA A 67 -4.56 -1.36 -20.81
C ALA A 67 -5.24 -0.23 -20.01
N PHE A 68 -4.76 0.01 -18.79
CA PHE A 68 -5.34 0.93 -17.84
C PHE A 68 -4.24 1.77 -17.16
N GLU A 69 -4.14 3.04 -17.53
CA GLU A 69 -3.13 3.95 -17.00
C GLU A 69 -3.56 4.51 -15.63
N VAL A 70 -2.67 4.44 -14.64
CA VAL A 70 -2.89 4.93 -13.27
C VAL A 70 -1.61 5.52 -12.69
N SER A 71 -1.72 6.29 -11.59
CA SER A 71 -0.55 6.72 -10.82
C SER A 71 0.24 5.52 -10.29
N ALA A 72 1.58 5.63 -10.21
CA ALA A 72 2.48 4.56 -9.78
C ALA A 72 2.20 4.05 -8.35
N LEU A 73 1.57 4.86 -7.52
CA LEU A 73 0.98 4.49 -6.24
C LEU A 73 -0.50 4.81 -6.26
N GLY A 74 -1.32 3.84 -5.90
CA GLY A 74 -2.75 4.04 -5.65
C GLY A 74 -3.04 4.30 -4.17
N PHE A 75 -4.32 4.37 -3.82
CA PHE A 75 -4.82 4.62 -2.47
C PHE A 75 -5.89 3.59 -2.08
N GLY A 76 -5.63 2.80 -1.02
CA GLY A 76 -6.60 1.89 -0.43
C GLY A 76 -7.57 2.62 0.51
N VAL A 77 -8.86 2.66 0.18
CA VAL A 77 -9.89 3.38 0.95
C VAL A 77 -10.41 2.57 2.14
N MET A 78 -10.18 1.26 2.17
CA MET A 78 -10.74 0.31 3.16
C MET A 78 -10.67 0.81 4.60
N GLY A 79 -9.50 1.26 5.06
CA GLY A 79 -9.26 1.64 6.45
C GLY A 79 -10.03 2.87 6.95
N MET A 80 -10.74 3.57 6.06
CA MET A 80 -11.57 4.73 6.43
C MET A 80 -12.89 4.33 7.07
N THR A 81 -13.40 3.11 6.81
CA THR A 81 -14.70 2.65 7.32
C THR A 81 -14.70 1.18 7.75
N TYR A 82 -13.58 0.45 7.61
CA TYR A 82 -13.60 -1.01 7.77
C TYR A 82 -12.27 -1.57 8.28
N ASN A 83 -12.34 -2.58 9.15
CA ASN A 83 -11.22 -3.38 9.62
C ASN A 83 -10.01 -2.61 10.18
N ARG A 84 -10.25 -1.49 10.87
CA ARG A 84 -9.23 -0.73 11.60
C ARG A 84 -9.83 -0.19 12.89
N SER A 85 -9.06 -0.16 13.95
CA SER A 85 -9.52 0.18 15.31
C SER A 85 -10.19 1.56 15.42
N GLN A 86 -9.72 2.52 14.65
CA GLN A 86 -10.27 3.88 14.67
C GLN A 86 -10.53 4.35 13.23
N HIS A 87 -11.72 4.86 13.01
CA HIS A 87 -12.09 5.52 11.77
C HIS A 87 -12.18 7.04 11.99
N PRO A 88 -11.61 7.84 11.08
CA PRO A 88 -11.83 9.28 11.10
C PRO A 88 -13.30 9.61 10.84
N ASP A 89 -13.73 10.83 11.19
CA ASP A 89 -15.03 11.30 10.75
C ASP A 89 -15.09 11.41 9.21
N LYS A 90 -16.31 11.37 8.67
CA LYS A 90 -16.55 11.38 7.22
C LYS A 90 -15.91 12.58 6.52
N LYS A 91 -15.94 13.77 7.14
CA LYS A 91 -15.36 14.98 6.55
C LYS A 91 -13.84 14.89 6.46
N GLN A 92 -13.20 14.28 7.46
CA GLN A 92 -11.76 14.03 7.44
C GLN A 92 -11.40 13.03 6.33
N CYS A 93 -12.19 11.95 6.17
CA CYS A 93 -12.00 10.99 5.08
C CYS A 93 -12.09 11.65 3.71
N ILE A 94 -13.15 12.46 3.46
CA ILE A 94 -13.34 13.18 2.20
C ILE A 94 -12.16 14.13 1.94
N ARG A 95 -11.76 14.92 2.93
CA ARG A 95 -10.59 15.81 2.78
C ARG A 95 -9.33 15.03 2.41
N LEU A 96 -9.07 13.88 3.05
CA LEU A 96 -7.87 13.08 2.76
C LEU A 96 -7.91 12.47 1.35
N LEU A 97 -9.09 12.07 0.86
CA LEU A 97 -9.25 11.60 -0.53
C LEU A 97 -8.99 12.72 -1.54
N HIS A 98 -9.48 13.94 -1.27
CA HIS A 98 -9.17 15.11 -2.09
C HIS A 98 -7.68 15.46 -2.06
N GLU A 99 -7.05 15.44 -0.88
CA GLU A 99 -5.61 15.66 -0.74
C GLU A 99 -4.77 14.63 -1.53
N ALA A 100 -5.21 13.35 -1.57
CA ALA A 100 -4.55 12.34 -2.37
C ALA A 100 -4.70 12.64 -3.88
N MET A 101 -5.91 12.98 -4.33
CA MET A 101 -6.19 13.37 -5.71
C MET A 101 -5.37 14.60 -6.12
N ASP A 102 -5.36 15.65 -5.30
CA ASP A 102 -4.64 16.91 -5.57
C ASP A 102 -3.13 16.70 -5.67
N ARG A 103 -2.60 15.68 -4.99
CA ARG A 103 -1.19 15.24 -5.10
C ARG A 103 -0.93 14.29 -6.26
N GLY A 104 -1.93 14.02 -7.10
CA GLY A 104 -1.80 13.26 -8.34
C GLY A 104 -2.09 11.76 -8.24
N VAL A 105 -2.66 11.27 -7.12
CA VAL A 105 -3.17 9.89 -7.06
C VAL A 105 -4.39 9.77 -7.97
N THR A 106 -4.36 8.80 -8.88
CA THR A 106 -5.46 8.55 -9.82
C THR A 106 -6.15 7.21 -9.61
N LEU A 107 -5.61 6.31 -8.79
CA LEU A 107 -6.17 4.99 -8.48
C LEU A 107 -6.63 4.94 -7.01
N PHE A 108 -7.94 4.78 -6.79
CA PHE A 108 -8.55 4.62 -5.47
C PHE A 108 -9.27 3.28 -5.41
N ASP A 109 -8.94 2.45 -4.43
CA ASP A 109 -9.45 1.07 -4.34
C ASP A 109 -10.40 0.89 -3.16
N THR A 110 -11.64 0.46 -3.45
CA THR A 110 -12.67 0.12 -2.47
C THR A 110 -13.26 -1.28 -2.74
N ALA A 111 -14.33 -1.67 -2.04
CA ALA A 111 -15.09 -2.90 -2.27
C ALA A 111 -16.47 -2.85 -1.61
N ILE A 112 -17.43 -3.64 -2.12
CA ILE A 112 -18.79 -3.75 -1.55
C ILE A 112 -18.78 -4.22 -0.10
N ILE A 113 -17.82 -5.10 0.27
CA ILE A 113 -17.72 -5.68 1.61
C ILE A 113 -17.18 -4.68 2.65
N TYR A 114 -16.58 -3.57 2.24
CA TYR A 114 -15.96 -2.64 3.16
C TYR A 114 -17.01 -1.77 3.87
N GLY A 115 -17.21 -2.07 5.16
CA GLY A 115 -18.10 -1.40 6.05
C GLY A 115 -19.60 -1.73 6.00
N PRO A 116 -20.14 -2.90 5.54
CA PRO A 116 -20.40 -3.17 4.12
C PRO A 116 -21.17 -2.03 3.45
N LEU A 117 -20.85 -1.78 2.18
CA LEU A 117 -21.41 -0.74 1.30
C LEU A 117 -21.03 0.71 1.64
N ASN A 118 -20.65 1.02 2.89
CA ASN A 118 -20.37 2.39 3.35
C ASN A 118 -19.10 2.97 2.72
N ASN A 119 -18.12 2.13 2.43
CA ASN A 119 -16.86 2.57 1.83
C ASN A 119 -17.04 3.04 0.39
N GLU A 120 -17.84 2.32 -0.40
CA GLU A 120 -18.20 2.77 -1.76
C GLU A 120 -19.01 4.07 -1.74
N ALA A 121 -19.97 4.20 -0.79
CA ALA A 121 -20.75 5.43 -0.64
C ALA A 121 -19.84 6.62 -0.27
N LEU A 122 -18.86 6.42 0.61
CA LEU A 122 -17.86 7.43 0.96
C LEU A 122 -17.00 7.82 -0.26
N ALA A 123 -16.48 6.82 -0.98
CA ALA A 123 -15.67 7.06 -2.18
C ALA A 123 -16.46 7.78 -3.27
N GLY A 124 -17.72 7.38 -3.50
CA GLY A 124 -18.60 8.03 -4.46
C GLY A 124 -18.97 9.46 -4.09
N GLU A 125 -19.15 9.76 -2.79
CA GLU A 125 -19.39 11.12 -2.32
C GLU A 125 -18.16 12.01 -2.49
N ALA A 126 -16.97 11.47 -2.20
CA ALA A 126 -15.72 12.23 -2.28
C ALA A 126 -15.22 12.43 -3.73
N LEU A 127 -15.36 11.39 -4.57
CA LEU A 127 -14.63 11.32 -5.84
C LEU A 127 -15.54 11.24 -7.08
N GLY A 128 -16.84 10.99 -6.93
CA GLY A 128 -17.75 10.76 -8.05
C GLY A 128 -17.87 11.96 -9.02
N GLU A 129 -17.69 13.18 -8.56
CA GLU A 129 -17.67 14.37 -9.42
C GLU A 129 -16.37 14.55 -10.22
N PHE A 130 -15.29 13.82 -9.81
CA PHE A 130 -13.98 13.88 -10.45
C PHE A 130 -13.73 12.71 -11.40
N ARG A 131 -14.78 11.99 -11.84
CA ARG A 131 -14.67 10.96 -12.86
C ARG A 131 -13.97 11.50 -14.13
N GLY A 132 -13.10 10.67 -14.71
CA GLY A 132 -12.22 11.10 -15.79
C GLY A 132 -10.90 11.75 -15.34
N LYS A 133 -10.79 12.16 -14.06
CA LYS A 133 -9.52 12.55 -13.43
C LYS A 133 -8.97 11.47 -12.52
N VAL A 134 -9.87 10.71 -11.88
CA VAL A 134 -9.53 9.61 -10.98
C VAL A 134 -10.32 8.35 -11.33
N ASN A 135 -9.79 7.21 -10.94
CA ASN A 135 -10.34 5.89 -11.16
C ASN A 135 -10.66 5.26 -9.79
N VAL A 136 -11.94 5.12 -9.47
CA VAL A 136 -12.39 4.41 -8.28
C VAL A 136 -12.69 2.98 -8.66
N THR A 137 -11.84 2.05 -8.22
CA THR A 137 -12.02 0.61 -8.44
C THR A 137 -12.81 -0.01 -7.31
N THR A 138 -13.60 -1.04 -7.60
CA THR A 138 -14.35 -1.76 -6.57
C THR A 138 -14.41 -3.25 -6.86
N LYS A 139 -15.03 -4.03 -5.95
CA LYS A 139 -14.96 -5.50 -5.98
C LYS A 139 -16.31 -6.12 -5.63
N PHE A 140 -16.67 -7.19 -6.37
CA PHE A 140 -17.81 -8.08 -6.09
C PHE A 140 -17.32 -9.43 -5.55
N GLY A 141 -18.22 -10.36 -5.28
CA GLY A 141 -17.93 -11.75 -4.96
C GLY A 141 -18.20 -12.12 -3.51
N HIS A 142 -18.07 -11.20 -2.55
CA HIS A 142 -18.58 -11.44 -1.20
C HIS A 142 -20.10 -11.24 -1.15
N GLU A 143 -20.81 -12.21 -0.55
CA GLU A 143 -22.24 -12.09 -0.38
C GLU A 143 -22.59 -11.10 0.74
N VAL A 144 -23.40 -10.08 0.39
CA VAL A 144 -23.93 -9.08 1.32
C VAL A 144 -25.44 -9.08 1.27
N ILE A 145 -26.10 -9.39 2.39
CA ILE A 145 -27.56 -9.43 2.54
C ILE A 145 -27.96 -8.45 3.64
N GLY A 146 -28.88 -7.52 3.32
CA GLY A 146 -29.36 -6.52 4.29
C GLY A 146 -28.24 -5.63 4.87
N GLY A 147 -27.19 -5.35 4.08
CA GLY A 147 -26.02 -4.55 4.51
C GLY A 147 -25.06 -5.29 5.44
N LYS A 148 -25.14 -6.62 5.53
CA LYS A 148 -24.26 -7.47 6.34
C LYS A 148 -23.56 -8.51 5.48
N ALA A 149 -22.27 -8.72 5.71
CA ALA A 149 -21.53 -9.83 5.11
C ALA A 149 -22.00 -11.15 5.70
N THR A 150 -22.24 -12.15 4.83
CA THR A 150 -22.64 -13.51 5.25
C THR A 150 -21.46 -14.44 5.50
N GLY A 151 -20.26 -14.05 5.05
CA GLY A 151 -19.05 -14.89 5.06
C GLY A 151 -18.94 -15.81 3.84
N ARG A 152 -19.96 -15.85 2.96
CA ARG A 152 -19.94 -16.64 1.73
C ARG A 152 -19.54 -15.80 0.52
N GLN A 153 -19.18 -16.49 -0.57
CA GLN A 153 -18.98 -15.93 -1.90
C GLN A 153 -20.26 -16.15 -2.74
N ASP A 154 -20.53 -15.21 -3.65
CA ASP A 154 -21.56 -15.33 -4.68
C ASP A 154 -21.12 -14.54 -5.92
N SER A 155 -20.61 -15.27 -6.90
CA SER A 155 -20.18 -14.74 -8.19
C SER A 155 -21.06 -15.21 -9.35
N ARG A 156 -22.31 -15.64 -9.07
CA ARG A 156 -23.26 -16.00 -10.13
C ARG A 156 -23.56 -14.79 -11.03
N PRO A 157 -23.76 -14.97 -12.33
CA PRO A 157 -24.00 -13.90 -13.29
C PRO A 157 -25.04 -12.87 -12.85
N ALA A 158 -26.18 -13.32 -12.33
CA ALA A 158 -27.23 -12.44 -11.84
C ALA A 158 -26.78 -11.58 -10.63
N THR A 159 -25.96 -12.14 -9.73
CA THR A 159 -25.41 -11.44 -8.58
C THR A 159 -24.35 -10.43 -8.99
N ILE A 160 -23.45 -10.78 -9.92
CA ILE A 160 -22.45 -9.86 -10.48
C ILE A 160 -23.13 -8.65 -11.10
N ARG A 161 -24.16 -8.86 -11.95
CA ARG A 161 -24.91 -7.78 -12.59
C ARG A 161 -25.61 -6.88 -11.57
N ARG A 162 -26.26 -7.48 -10.58
CA ARG A 162 -26.90 -6.73 -9.48
C ARG A 162 -25.88 -5.87 -8.72
N TYR A 163 -24.74 -6.44 -8.32
CA TYR A 163 -23.71 -5.71 -7.62
C TYR A 163 -23.07 -4.61 -8.48
N CYS A 164 -22.91 -4.82 -9.78
CA CYS A 164 -22.48 -3.78 -10.71
C CYS A 164 -23.42 -2.57 -10.65
N GLU A 165 -24.72 -2.77 -10.84
CA GLU A 165 -25.74 -1.70 -10.79
C GLU A 165 -25.78 -0.97 -9.44
N GLU A 166 -25.62 -1.70 -8.35
CA GLU A 166 -25.61 -1.14 -7.01
C GLU A 166 -24.33 -0.33 -6.75
N SER A 167 -23.16 -0.80 -7.22
CA SER A 167 -21.88 -0.11 -7.11
C SER A 167 -21.84 1.16 -7.96
N LEU A 168 -22.37 1.13 -9.19
CA LEU A 168 -22.51 2.33 -10.03
C LEU A 168 -23.25 3.46 -9.30
N ARG A 169 -24.36 3.13 -8.63
CA ARG A 169 -25.15 4.10 -7.84
C ARG A 169 -24.37 4.65 -6.64
N ARG A 170 -23.71 3.75 -5.84
CA ARG A 170 -22.95 4.18 -4.66
C ARG A 170 -21.72 5.00 -5.03
N LEU A 171 -21.03 4.62 -6.10
CA LEU A 171 -19.85 5.32 -6.61
C LEU A 171 -20.20 6.60 -7.39
N ARG A 172 -21.49 6.83 -7.69
CA ARG A 172 -21.99 8.00 -8.47
C ARG A 172 -21.32 8.09 -9.84
N THR A 173 -21.20 6.95 -10.54
CA THR A 173 -20.58 6.85 -11.85
C THR A 173 -21.45 6.05 -12.81
N GLU A 174 -21.27 6.24 -14.11
CA GLU A 174 -21.97 5.50 -15.17
C GLU A 174 -21.21 4.24 -15.59
N ALA A 175 -19.87 4.20 -15.32
CA ALA A 175 -19.04 3.05 -15.61
C ALA A 175 -18.04 2.83 -14.45
N ILE A 176 -17.82 1.58 -14.04
CA ILE A 176 -16.80 1.20 -13.07
C ILE A 176 -15.46 1.09 -13.81
N PRO A 177 -14.44 1.90 -13.45
CA PRO A 177 -13.15 1.87 -14.14
C PRO A 177 -12.46 0.50 -14.12
N LEU A 178 -12.50 -0.20 -12.97
CA LEU A 178 -11.95 -1.54 -12.83
C LEU A 178 -12.74 -2.30 -11.76
N PHE A 179 -13.37 -3.43 -12.15
CA PHE A 179 -14.23 -4.24 -11.29
C PHE A 179 -13.59 -5.59 -11.01
N TYR A 180 -13.28 -5.89 -9.75
CA TYR A 180 -12.60 -7.11 -9.38
C TYR A 180 -13.56 -8.18 -8.83
N GLN A 181 -13.31 -9.46 -9.14
CA GLN A 181 -13.77 -10.56 -8.31
C GLN A 181 -12.89 -10.59 -7.04
N HIS A 182 -13.48 -10.30 -5.87
CA HIS A 182 -12.73 -10.10 -4.61
C HIS A 182 -12.17 -11.39 -4.04
N ARG A 183 -12.93 -12.47 -4.15
CA ARG A 183 -12.52 -13.84 -3.78
C ARG A 183 -13.10 -14.81 -4.80
N PHE A 184 -12.37 -15.87 -5.05
CA PHE A 184 -12.83 -16.96 -5.90
C PHE A 184 -14.10 -17.59 -5.30
N ASP A 185 -15.09 -17.85 -6.13
CA ASP A 185 -16.32 -18.55 -5.77
C ASP A 185 -16.23 -19.98 -6.31
N PRO A 186 -16.07 -21.00 -5.46
CA PRO A 186 -15.94 -22.39 -5.93
C PRO A 186 -17.22 -22.95 -6.56
N ASP A 187 -18.37 -22.32 -6.28
CA ASP A 187 -19.68 -22.78 -6.76
C ASP A 187 -20.07 -22.16 -8.12
N THR A 188 -19.25 -21.20 -8.62
CA THR A 188 -19.47 -20.56 -9.92
C THR A 188 -18.27 -20.77 -10.84
N PRO A 189 -18.43 -21.42 -12.01
CA PRO A 189 -17.35 -21.58 -12.97
C PRO A 189 -16.72 -20.23 -13.36
N VAL A 190 -15.39 -20.18 -13.40
CA VAL A 190 -14.66 -18.93 -13.73
C VAL A 190 -15.01 -18.43 -15.13
N GLU A 191 -15.39 -19.35 -16.01
CA GLU A 191 -15.84 -19.07 -17.38
C GLU A 191 -17.13 -18.25 -17.40
N GLU A 192 -18.08 -18.56 -16.51
CA GLU A 192 -19.34 -17.79 -16.37
C GLU A 192 -19.07 -16.39 -15.79
N VAL A 193 -18.15 -16.31 -14.82
CA VAL A 193 -17.70 -15.02 -14.27
C VAL A 193 -17.09 -14.16 -15.36
N ALA A 194 -16.09 -14.67 -16.09
CA ALA A 194 -15.40 -13.96 -17.16
C ALA A 194 -16.34 -13.54 -18.31
N GLY A 195 -17.26 -14.43 -18.73
CA GLY A 195 -18.27 -14.11 -19.73
C GLY A 195 -19.22 -12.99 -19.28
N THR A 196 -19.62 -13.00 -18.00
CA THR A 196 -20.45 -11.93 -17.44
C THR A 196 -19.74 -10.58 -17.44
N LEU A 197 -18.43 -10.56 -17.12
CA LEU A 197 -17.63 -9.33 -17.16
C LEU A 197 -17.42 -8.86 -18.61
N GLN A 198 -17.22 -9.76 -19.57
CA GLN A 198 -17.17 -9.43 -20.99
C GLN A 198 -18.45 -8.72 -21.45
N ASP A 199 -19.63 -9.24 -21.05
CA ASP A 199 -20.92 -8.60 -21.36
C ASP A 199 -21.02 -7.20 -20.71
N LEU A 200 -20.68 -7.05 -19.42
CA LEU A 200 -20.73 -5.76 -18.72
C LEU A 200 -19.77 -4.72 -19.31
N ILE A 201 -18.64 -5.16 -19.86
CA ILE A 201 -17.70 -4.32 -20.61
C ILE A 201 -18.34 -3.89 -21.94
N ALA A 202 -18.93 -4.83 -22.68
CA ALA A 202 -19.64 -4.53 -23.93
C ALA A 202 -20.83 -3.58 -23.72
N GLU A 203 -21.52 -3.67 -22.58
CA GLU A 203 -22.57 -2.75 -22.14
C GLU A 203 -22.04 -1.35 -21.70
N GLY A 204 -20.73 -1.17 -21.56
CA GLY A 204 -20.11 0.06 -21.07
C GLY A 204 -20.29 0.34 -19.58
N LYS A 205 -20.77 -0.63 -18.79
CA LYS A 205 -20.97 -0.50 -17.33
C LYS A 205 -19.69 -0.74 -16.53
N VAL A 206 -18.78 -1.50 -17.10
CA VAL A 206 -17.44 -1.78 -16.59
C VAL A 206 -16.45 -1.46 -17.70
N LEU A 207 -15.33 -0.80 -17.39
CA LEU A 207 -14.33 -0.51 -18.41
C LEU A 207 -13.24 -1.58 -18.43
N HIS A 208 -12.84 -2.06 -17.25
CA HIS A 208 -11.81 -3.08 -17.06
C HIS A 208 -12.21 -4.03 -15.93
N TRP A 209 -11.62 -5.23 -15.94
CA TRP A 209 -11.86 -6.15 -14.85
C TRP A 209 -10.58 -6.85 -14.37
N GLY A 210 -10.67 -7.45 -13.18
CA GLY A 210 -9.57 -8.15 -12.55
C GLY A 210 -10.05 -9.19 -11.54
N MET A 211 -9.09 -9.87 -10.93
CA MET A 211 -9.36 -10.88 -9.90
C MET A 211 -8.41 -10.70 -8.71
N CYS A 212 -8.84 -11.13 -7.52
CA CYS A 212 -8.04 -11.08 -6.31
C CYS A 212 -7.76 -12.49 -5.77
N GLU A 213 -6.53 -12.73 -5.32
CA GLU A 213 -6.13 -13.94 -4.59
C GLU A 213 -6.47 -15.25 -5.32
N VAL A 214 -6.19 -15.30 -6.61
CA VAL A 214 -6.41 -16.47 -7.48
C VAL A 214 -5.08 -17.06 -7.95
N ASN A 215 -5.06 -18.37 -8.22
CA ASN A 215 -3.89 -19.08 -8.73
C ASN A 215 -3.68 -18.87 -10.23
N ALA A 216 -2.50 -19.28 -10.73
CA ALA A 216 -2.09 -19.11 -12.12
C ALA A 216 -3.03 -19.82 -13.12
N GLU A 217 -3.60 -20.97 -12.79
CA GLU A 217 -4.53 -21.71 -13.65
C GLU A 217 -5.84 -20.93 -13.83
N THR A 218 -6.42 -20.43 -12.73
CA THR A 218 -7.64 -19.62 -12.74
C THR A 218 -7.42 -18.33 -13.55
N ILE A 219 -6.27 -17.66 -13.39
CA ILE A 219 -5.91 -16.46 -14.18
C ILE A 219 -5.93 -16.78 -15.67
N ARG A 220 -5.28 -17.87 -16.11
CA ARG A 220 -5.21 -18.24 -17.53
C ARG A 220 -6.60 -18.54 -18.11
N LYS A 221 -7.43 -19.29 -17.40
CA LYS A 221 -8.81 -19.61 -17.82
C LYS A 221 -9.65 -18.34 -17.99
N ALA A 222 -9.64 -17.47 -16.99
CA ALA A 222 -10.37 -16.20 -17.02
C ALA A 222 -9.90 -15.28 -18.16
N HIS A 223 -8.57 -15.10 -18.29
CA HIS A 223 -7.96 -14.22 -19.29
C HIS A 223 -8.23 -14.66 -20.73
N ALA A 224 -8.34 -15.97 -20.98
CA ALA A 224 -8.63 -16.51 -22.30
C ALA A 224 -10.06 -16.17 -22.81
N ILE A 225 -10.99 -15.85 -21.90
CA ILE A 225 -12.36 -15.48 -22.23
C ILE A 225 -12.52 -13.98 -22.30
N CYS A 226 -12.08 -13.29 -21.28
CA CYS A 226 -12.10 -11.84 -21.19
C CYS A 226 -10.74 -11.36 -20.66
N PRO A 227 -9.95 -10.58 -21.41
CA PRO A 227 -8.63 -10.14 -21.00
C PRO A 227 -8.65 -9.42 -19.65
N LEU A 228 -7.86 -9.93 -18.70
CA LEU A 228 -7.71 -9.33 -17.37
C LEU A 228 -6.79 -8.12 -17.42
N THR A 229 -7.21 -7.04 -16.79
CA THR A 229 -6.39 -5.83 -16.61
C THR A 229 -5.41 -5.97 -15.45
N ALA A 230 -5.86 -6.54 -14.32
CA ALA A 230 -5.03 -6.66 -13.14
C ALA A 230 -5.39 -7.86 -12.25
N ILE A 231 -4.36 -8.39 -11.59
CA ILE A 231 -4.51 -9.27 -10.42
C ILE A 231 -4.17 -8.47 -9.17
N GLN A 232 -5.02 -8.61 -8.13
CA GLN A 232 -4.78 -7.98 -6.83
C GLN A 232 -4.55 -9.04 -5.76
N SER A 233 -3.33 -9.13 -5.21
CA SER A 233 -2.97 -10.09 -4.17
C SER A 233 -2.08 -9.48 -3.10
N GLU A 234 -2.02 -10.09 -1.91
CA GLU A 234 -1.11 -9.67 -0.86
C GLU A 234 0.34 -9.87 -1.31
N TYR A 235 1.11 -8.79 -1.33
CA TYR A 235 2.52 -8.85 -1.68
C TYR A 235 3.31 -7.75 -0.98
N HIS A 236 4.31 -8.15 -0.22
CA HIS A 236 5.21 -7.29 0.53
C HIS A 236 6.42 -8.09 1.05
N LEU A 237 7.42 -7.45 1.62
CA LEU A 237 8.67 -8.06 2.11
C LEU A 237 8.48 -9.29 3.01
N MET A 238 7.38 -9.37 3.77
CA MET A 238 7.06 -10.50 4.65
C MET A 238 6.12 -11.54 4.03
N HIS A 239 5.64 -11.33 2.79
CA HIS A 239 4.79 -12.27 2.07
C HIS A 239 5.09 -12.21 0.57
N ARG A 240 5.81 -13.22 0.09
CA ARG A 240 6.36 -13.28 -1.27
C ARG A 240 5.90 -14.54 -2.03
N GLU A 241 4.76 -15.09 -1.65
CA GLU A 241 4.24 -16.33 -2.25
C GLU A 241 4.00 -16.18 -3.76
N VAL A 242 3.51 -15.02 -4.19
CA VAL A 242 3.23 -14.70 -5.60
C VAL A 242 4.46 -14.79 -6.51
N GLU A 243 5.68 -14.72 -5.96
CA GLU A 243 6.94 -14.93 -6.70
C GLU A 243 7.22 -16.42 -6.97
N ARG A 244 6.59 -17.35 -6.24
CA ARG A 244 6.90 -18.80 -6.25
C ARG A 244 5.75 -19.66 -6.75
N ASN A 245 4.50 -19.19 -6.63
CA ASN A 245 3.31 -19.95 -7.01
C ASN A 245 2.87 -19.74 -8.47
N GLY A 246 3.70 -19.05 -9.28
CA GLY A 246 3.46 -18.81 -10.69
C GLY A 246 2.54 -17.63 -11.02
N VAL A 247 1.97 -16.93 -10.02
CA VAL A 247 1.05 -15.81 -10.27
C VAL A 247 1.76 -14.65 -10.95
N LEU A 248 2.91 -14.17 -10.44
CA LEU A 248 3.66 -13.07 -11.06
C LEU A 248 4.19 -13.45 -12.45
N ASP A 249 4.64 -14.70 -12.64
CA ASP A 249 5.10 -15.18 -13.95
C ASP A 249 3.96 -15.18 -14.95
N THR A 250 2.76 -15.62 -14.55
CA THR A 250 1.56 -15.59 -15.40
C THR A 250 1.15 -14.16 -15.75
N CYS A 251 1.18 -13.24 -14.77
CA CYS A 251 0.90 -11.82 -15.04
C CYS A 251 1.87 -11.24 -16.06
N ARG A 252 3.18 -11.51 -15.91
CA ARG A 252 4.20 -11.06 -16.86
C ARG A 252 3.99 -11.62 -18.26
N GLU A 253 3.72 -12.93 -18.38
CA GLU A 253 3.51 -13.63 -19.65
C GLU A 253 2.30 -13.10 -20.40
N LEU A 254 1.19 -12.87 -19.70
CA LEU A 254 -0.09 -12.44 -20.29
C LEU A 254 -0.24 -10.91 -20.36
N GLY A 255 0.75 -10.15 -19.90
CA GLY A 255 0.68 -8.69 -19.89
C GLY A 255 -0.36 -8.12 -18.94
N ILE A 256 -0.62 -8.81 -17.82
CA ILE A 256 -1.58 -8.40 -16.78
C ILE A 256 -0.86 -7.57 -15.72
N GLY A 257 -1.46 -6.45 -15.28
CA GLY A 257 -0.97 -5.65 -14.19
C GLY A 257 -1.10 -6.36 -12.82
N PHE A 258 -0.30 -5.96 -11.85
CA PHE A 258 -0.35 -6.52 -10.52
C PHE A 258 -0.51 -5.42 -9.46
N VAL A 259 -1.48 -5.59 -8.58
CA VAL A 259 -1.83 -4.61 -7.55
C VAL A 259 -1.61 -5.20 -6.16
N PRO A 260 -0.44 -4.95 -5.54
CA PRO A 260 -0.19 -5.36 -4.16
C PRO A 260 -1.13 -4.66 -3.18
N TYR A 261 -2.02 -5.41 -2.51
CA TYR A 261 -2.70 -4.87 -1.35
C TYR A 261 -1.93 -5.15 -0.06
N SER A 262 -2.21 -4.40 0.99
CA SER A 262 -1.46 -4.43 2.26
C SER A 262 0.07 -4.34 2.06
N PRO A 263 0.59 -3.44 1.22
CA PRO A 263 2.01 -3.42 0.82
C PRO A 263 2.98 -3.21 1.98
N MET A 264 2.48 -2.75 3.13
CA MET A 264 3.22 -2.59 4.39
C MET A 264 2.78 -3.61 5.46
N ASN A 265 2.28 -4.80 5.07
CA ASN A 265 1.74 -5.79 6.01
C ASN A 265 0.80 -5.15 7.04
N ARG A 266 -0.27 -4.51 6.56
CA ARG A 266 -1.30 -3.84 7.38
C ARG A 266 -0.71 -2.83 8.38
N GLY A 267 0.39 -2.17 8.02
CA GLY A 267 1.08 -1.14 8.81
C GLY A 267 2.28 -1.64 9.62
N PHE A 268 2.50 -2.97 9.73
CA PHE A 268 3.60 -3.50 10.54
C PHE A 268 4.99 -3.08 10.04
N LEU A 269 5.19 -3.07 8.72
CA LEU A 269 6.47 -2.68 8.11
C LEU A 269 6.76 -1.16 8.23
N GLY A 270 5.77 -0.35 8.63
CA GLY A 270 5.99 1.06 8.95
C GLY A 270 6.76 1.29 10.25
N GLY A 271 6.73 0.31 11.17
CA GLY A 271 7.50 0.32 12.40
C GLY A 271 6.76 0.85 13.65
N ASP A 272 5.54 1.33 13.50
CA ASP A 272 4.73 1.85 14.63
C ASP A 272 4.07 0.73 15.45
N LEU A 273 3.94 -0.48 14.89
CA LEU A 273 3.30 -1.63 15.54
C LEU A 273 4.34 -2.55 16.17
N ASN A 274 4.11 -2.96 17.41
CA ASN A 274 4.97 -3.87 18.16
C ASN A 274 4.15 -4.79 19.08
N GLU A 275 4.80 -5.62 19.87
CA GLU A 275 4.17 -6.59 20.78
C GLU A 275 3.26 -5.98 21.84
N TYR A 276 3.36 -4.69 22.09
CA TYR A 276 2.50 -3.96 23.04
C TYR A 276 1.26 -3.34 22.37
N THR A 277 1.21 -3.33 21.04
CA THR A 277 0.05 -2.81 20.30
C THR A 277 -1.17 -3.68 20.56
N ARG A 278 -2.31 -3.04 20.79
CA ARG A 278 -3.61 -3.70 20.98
C ARG A 278 -4.55 -3.26 19.87
N PHE A 279 -5.30 -4.23 19.35
CA PHE A 279 -6.27 -4.03 18.29
C PHE A 279 -7.68 -4.17 18.86
N ASP A 280 -8.60 -3.33 18.42
CA ASP A 280 -10.00 -3.38 18.80
C ASP A 280 -10.62 -4.69 18.26
N PRO A 281 -11.11 -5.59 19.13
CA PRO A 281 -11.65 -6.88 18.71
C PRO A 281 -12.93 -6.76 17.88
N ASP A 282 -13.67 -5.66 18.01
CA ASP A 282 -14.95 -5.48 17.32
C ASP A 282 -14.78 -4.90 15.91
N ASN A 283 -13.63 -4.28 15.62
CA ASN A 283 -13.47 -3.52 14.39
C ASN A 283 -12.11 -3.66 13.70
N ASP A 284 -11.12 -4.28 14.31
CA ASP A 284 -9.78 -4.41 13.71
C ASP A 284 -9.42 -5.88 13.51
N ASN A 285 -9.48 -6.35 12.26
CA ASN A 285 -9.24 -7.75 11.96
C ASN A 285 -7.81 -8.24 12.27
N ARG A 286 -6.86 -7.34 12.55
CA ARG A 286 -5.50 -7.74 12.94
C ARG A 286 -5.47 -8.54 14.24
N HIS A 287 -6.46 -8.36 15.14
CA HIS A 287 -6.55 -9.13 16.39
C HIS A 287 -6.71 -10.65 16.17
N THR A 288 -7.22 -11.09 15.01
CA THR A 288 -7.43 -12.51 14.67
C THR A 288 -6.33 -13.09 13.80
N LEU A 289 -5.40 -12.28 13.31
CA LEU A 289 -4.38 -12.72 12.36
C LEU A 289 -3.14 -13.26 13.09
N PRO A 290 -2.66 -14.48 12.76
CA PRO A 290 -1.52 -15.13 13.46
C PRO A 290 -0.26 -14.26 13.47
N ARG A 291 -0.02 -13.46 12.43
CA ARG A 291 1.16 -12.58 12.31
C ARG A 291 1.13 -11.39 13.26
N PHE A 292 -0.04 -11.08 13.87
CA PHE A 292 -0.25 -9.95 14.77
C PHE A 292 -0.42 -10.37 16.25
N THR A 293 -0.12 -11.62 16.61
CA THR A 293 0.03 -11.97 18.02
C THR A 293 1.26 -11.26 18.61
N PRO A 294 1.28 -10.94 19.92
CA PRO A 294 2.43 -10.29 20.55
C PRO A 294 3.76 -11.04 20.29
N GLU A 295 3.74 -12.37 20.32
CA GLU A 295 4.91 -13.22 20.08
C GLU A 295 5.40 -13.08 18.64
N ALA A 296 4.48 -13.15 17.67
CA ALA A 296 4.80 -13.00 16.26
C ALA A 296 5.31 -11.59 15.95
N MET A 297 4.66 -10.54 16.46
CA MET A 297 5.12 -9.15 16.27
C MET A 297 6.51 -8.94 16.86
N ARG A 298 6.81 -9.47 18.06
CA ARG A 298 8.15 -9.42 18.66
C ARG A 298 9.20 -10.11 17.79
N ALA A 299 8.93 -11.32 17.33
CA ALA A 299 9.85 -12.07 16.49
C ALA A 299 10.10 -11.36 15.14
N ASN A 300 9.04 -10.86 14.51
CA ASN A 300 9.08 -10.21 13.20
C ASN A 300 9.64 -8.77 13.25
N TYR A 301 9.71 -8.14 14.44
CA TYR A 301 10.24 -6.77 14.56
C TYR A 301 11.71 -6.67 14.13
N ARG A 302 12.41 -7.79 14.07
CA ARG A 302 13.76 -7.87 13.50
C ARG A 302 13.80 -7.40 12.03
N ILE A 303 12.73 -7.65 11.27
CA ILE A 303 12.58 -7.17 9.88
C ILE A 303 12.45 -5.65 9.89
N VAL A 304 11.64 -5.09 10.79
CA VAL A 304 11.50 -3.64 10.96
C VAL A 304 12.84 -2.99 11.32
N ASN A 305 13.64 -3.62 12.18
CA ASN A 305 14.99 -3.14 12.53
C ASN A 305 15.93 -3.08 11.30
N VAL A 306 15.84 -4.05 10.38
CA VAL A 306 16.56 -3.99 9.10
C VAL A 306 16.12 -2.78 8.30
N LEU A 307 14.80 -2.58 8.11
CA LEU A 307 14.27 -1.43 7.38
C LEU A 307 14.69 -0.09 8.01
N GLN A 308 14.61 0.02 9.34
CA GLN A 308 15.05 1.24 10.04
C GLN A 308 16.53 1.53 9.88
N ARG A 309 17.39 0.51 9.86
CA ARG A 309 18.82 0.68 9.62
C ARG A 309 19.10 1.16 8.19
N PHE A 310 18.50 0.51 7.19
CA PHE A 310 18.55 0.95 5.79
C PHE A 310 17.97 2.37 5.64
N GLY A 311 16.85 2.64 6.31
CA GLY A 311 16.24 3.96 6.30
C GLY A 311 17.19 5.06 6.74
N ARG A 312 17.97 4.83 7.81
CA ARG A 312 19.01 5.79 8.26
C ARG A 312 20.14 5.94 7.25
N GLU A 313 20.52 4.86 6.56
CA GLU A 313 21.59 4.86 5.57
C GLU A 313 21.21 5.67 4.32
N TYR A 314 19.94 5.57 3.88
CA TYR A 314 19.48 6.16 2.61
C TYR A 314 18.52 7.37 2.78
N GLY A 315 18.30 7.82 4.00
CA GLY A 315 17.37 8.94 4.27
C GLY A 315 15.89 8.60 3.99
N MET A 316 15.54 7.32 4.07
CA MET A 316 14.18 6.80 3.83
C MET A 316 13.53 6.32 5.13
N THR A 317 12.21 6.32 5.18
CA THR A 317 11.47 5.62 6.25
C THR A 317 11.30 4.14 5.93
N SER A 318 10.95 3.34 6.95
CA SER A 318 10.63 1.91 6.77
C SER A 318 9.46 1.70 5.79
N ALA A 319 8.44 2.57 5.85
CA ALA A 319 7.31 2.55 4.94
C ALA A 319 7.74 2.82 3.49
N GLN A 320 8.60 3.83 3.28
CA GLN A 320 9.14 4.15 1.96
C GLN A 320 9.99 3.02 1.38
N LEU A 321 10.80 2.36 2.19
CA LEU A 321 11.57 1.18 1.76
C LEU A 321 10.65 0.02 1.36
N ALA A 322 9.59 -0.25 2.14
CA ALA A 322 8.64 -1.31 1.81
C ALA A 322 7.87 -1.04 0.51
N LEU A 323 7.45 0.20 0.27
CA LEU A 323 6.78 0.60 -0.97
C LEU A 323 7.74 0.65 -2.16
N GLY A 324 8.93 1.23 -1.98
CA GLY A 324 9.98 1.31 -3.01
C GLY A 324 10.42 -0.07 -3.49
N TRP A 325 10.52 -1.03 -2.55
CA TRP A 325 10.83 -2.42 -2.88
C TRP A 325 9.79 -3.05 -3.83
N LEU A 326 8.50 -2.76 -3.67
CA LEU A 326 7.47 -3.21 -4.61
C LEU A 326 7.56 -2.50 -5.96
N LEU A 327 7.77 -1.19 -5.94
CA LEU A 327 7.83 -0.37 -7.14
C LEU A 327 9.00 -0.74 -8.06
N GLN A 328 10.13 -1.19 -7.52
CA GLN A 328 11.29 -1.60 -8.30
C GLN A 328 11.15 -3.00 -8.91
N LYS A 329 10.20 -3.85 -8.44
CA LYS A 329 10.05 -5.23 -8.95
C LYS A 329 9.65 -5.27 -10.43
N ALA A 330 8.70 -4.43 -10.85
CA ALA A 330 8.30 -4.32 -12.26
C ALA A 330 7.50 -3.04 -12.53
N PRO A 331 7.51 -2.50 -13.76
CA PRO A 331 6.75 -1.29 -14.12
C PRO A 331 5.23 -1.49 -14.16
N TRP A 332 4.75 -2.71 -14.16
CA TRP A 332 3.33 -3.09 -14.14
C TRP A 332 2.81 -3.45 -12.73
N ILE A 333 3.58 -3.15 -11.67
CA ILE A 333 3.19 -3.33 -10.27
C ILE A 333 2.78 -1.97 -9.70
N VAL A 334 1.55 -1.87 -9.16
CA VAL A 334 0.99 -0.64 -8.59
C VAL A 334 0.47 -0.92 -7.17
N PRO A 335 1.26 -0.63 -6.12
CA PRO A 335 0.82 -0.81 -4.74
C PRO A 335 -0.29 0.17 -4.35
N ILE A 336 -1.19 -0.28 -3.46
CA ILE A 336 -2.32 0.53 -2.95
C ILE A 336 -2.25 0.69 -1.42
N PRO A 337 -1.24 1.41 -0.88
CA PRO A 337 -1.20 1.69 0.55
C PRO A 337 -2.44 2.47 0.99
N GLY A 338 -3.07 2.03 2.09
CA GLY A 338 -4.19 2.75 2.72
C GLY A 338 -3.72 3.50 3.96
N THR A 339 -4.25 4.71 4.17
CA THR A 339 -4.02 5.50 5.37
C THR A 339 -5.22 6.36 5.73
N THR A 340 -5.29 6.79 6.99
CA THR A 340 -6.27 7.76 7.50
C THR A 340 -5.60 9.08 7.94
N LYS A 341 -4.29 9.22 7.71
CA LYS A 341 -3.48 10.38 8.11
C LYS A 341 -2.82 11.04 6.90
N LEU A 342 -2.89 12.37 6.84
CA LEU A 342 -2.25 13.15 5.78
C LEU A 342 -0.71 12.95 5.78
N SER A 343 -0.09 12.95 6.96
CA SER A 343 1.36 12.72 7.07
C SER A 343 1.82 11.38 6.48
N HIS A 344 1.03 10.31 6.67
CA HIS A 344 1.34 9.01 6.07
C HIS A 344 1.09 8.99 4.55
N LEU A 345 0.09 9.73 4.05
CA LEU A 345 -0.11 9.92 2.61
C LEU A 345 1.13 10.59 1.99
N GLU A 346 1.57 11.70 2.57
CA GLU A 346 2.75 12.44 2.11
C GLU A 346 4.03 11.58 2.17
N GLU A 347 4.22 10.85 3.27
CA GLU A 347 5.33 9.91 3.42
C GLU A 347 5.31 8.83 2.33
N ASN A 348 4.15 8.20 2.08
CA ASN A 348 4.00 7.17 1.06
C ASN A 348 4.30 7.71 -0.34
N LEU A 349 3.79 8.89 -0.70
CA LEU A 349 4.01 9.49 -2.01
C LEU A 349 5.47 9.89 -2.23
N ARG A 350 6.15 10.36 -1.19
CA ARG A 350 7.60 10.66 -1.24
C ARG A 350 8.47 9.43 -1.52
N THR A 351 7.96 8.21 -1.45
CA THR A 351 8.67 7.03 -1.94
C THR A 351 9.15 7.19 -3.38
N LEU A 352 8.40 7.93 -4.20
CA LEU A 352 8.71 8.17 -5.61
C LEU A 352 9.86 9.18 -5.83
N ASP A 353 10.34 9.83 -4.77
CA ASP A 353 11.47 10.76 -4.82
C ASP A 353 12.82 10.03 -4.63
N PHE A 354 12.80 8.77 -4.18
CA PHE A 354 14.01 7.99 -3.90
C PHE A 354 14.30 6.99 -5.02
N SER A 355 15.59 6.74 -5.20
CA SER A 355 16.08 5.71 -6.13
C SER A 355 17.26 5.01 -5.47
N LEU A 356 17.16 3.70 -5.31
CA LEU A 356 18.27 2.83 -4.91
C LEU A 356 18.71 2.00 -6.11
N THR A 357 19.96 1.62 -6.13
CA THR A 357 20.53 0.72 -7.14
C THR A 357 19.98 -0.72 -6.99
N ALA A 358 20.11 -1.51 -8.03
CA ALA A 358 19.71 -2.93 -7.98
C ALA A 358 20.44 -3.70 -6.87
N ASP A 359 21.74 -3.40 -6.64
CA ASP A 359 22.53 -4.05 -5.59
C ASP A 359 22.06 -3.66 -4.18
N GLU A 360 21.67 -2.41 -3.97
CA GLU A 360 21.12 -1.93 -2.70
C GLU A 360 19.77 -2.57 -2.40
N TRP A 361 18.89 -2.69 -3.40
CA TRP A 361 17.64 -3.43 -3.26
C TRP A 361 17.88 -4.92 -2.99
N ALA A 362 18.83 -5.55 -3.67
CA ALA A 362 19.20 -6.95 -3.45
C ALA A 362 19.77 -7.17 -2.05
N ARG A 363 20.60 -6.23 -1.53
CA ARG A 363 21.12 -6.26 -0.15
C ARG A 363 19.98 -6.23 0.86
N LEU A 364 19.04 -5.27 0.73
CA LEU A 364 17.86 -5.19 1.61
C LEU A 364 17.04 -6.48 1.57
N GLU A 365 16.77 -6.98 0.38
CA GLU A 365 15.97 -8.18 0.17
C GLU A 365 16.62 -9.42 0.80
N ASN A 366 17.92 -9.61 0.62
CA ASN A 366 18.67 -10.73 1.19
C ASN A 366 18.69 -10.67 2.73
N GLU A 367 18.88 -9.49 3.31
CA GLU A 367 18.88 -9.35 4.76
C GLU A 367 17.49 -9.60 5.38
N VAL A 368 16.43 -9.15 4.72
CA VAL A 368 15.06 -9.45 5.15
C VAL A 368 14.74 -10.94 4.97
N ALA A 369 15.13 -11.56 3.84
CA ALA A 369 14.88 -12.96 3.54
C ALA A 369 15.60 -13.93 4.51
N ALA A 370 16.72 -13.49 5.12
CA ALA A 370 17.43 -14.26 6.14
C ALA A 370 16.67 -14.36 7.48
N ILE A 371 15.59 -13.59 7.66
CA ILE A 371 14.79 -13.59 8.89
C ILE A 371 13.51 -14.40 8.65
N PRO A 372 13.32 -15.55 9.31
CA PRO A 372 12.09 -16.31 9.18
C PRO A 372 10.91 -15.51 9.73
N VAL A 373 9.83 -15.43 8.93
CA VAL A 373 8.57 -14.77 9.32
C VAL A 373 7.79 -15.71 10.22
N MET A 374 7.40 -15.25 11.41
CA MET A 374 6.54 -15.96 12.34
C MET A 374 5.07 -15.62 12.11
N GLY A 375 4.23 -16.64 12.03
CA GLY A 375 2.78 -16.52 11.87
C GLY A 375 2.33 -16.40 10.40
N ASP A 376 1.20 -17.06 10.10
CA ASP A 376 0.57 -17.01 8.79
C ASP A 376 -0.10 -15.65 8.56
N ARG A 377 -0.29 -15.28 7.28
CA ARG A 377 -0.97 -14.02 6.92
C ARG A 377 -2.44 -14.00 7.29
N TYR A 378 -3.08 -15.17 7.26
CA TYR A 378 -4.48 -15.40 7.54
C TYR A 378 -4.67 -16.49 8.59
N ASN A 379 -5.79 -16.45 9.31
CA ASN A 379 -6.28 -17.58 10.07
C ASN A 379 -6.85 -18.66 9.13
N ALA A 380 -7.13 -19.86 9.65
CA ALA A 380 -7.57 -21.01 8.85
C ALA A 380 -8.89 -20.73 8.06
N GLU A 381 -9.79 -19.91 8.58
CA GLU A 381 -11.05 -19.56 7.90
C GLU A 381 -10.79 -18.65 6.68
N GLN A 382 -10.01 -17.59 6.87
CA GLN A 382 -9.67 -16.66 5.80
C GLN A 382 -8.77 -17.30 4.75
N GLN A 383 -7.90 -18.23 5.16
CA GLN A 383 -7.02 -18.96 4.23
C GLN A 383 -7.81 -19.83 3.25
N ARG A 384 -9.00 -20.33 3.63
CA ARG A 384 -9.85 -21.08 2.70
C ARG A 384 -10.49 -20.24 1.60
N GLN A 385 -10.45 -18.92 1.71
CA GLN A 385 -11.04 -17.99 0.72
C GLN A 385 -10.03 -17.54 -0.34
N VAL A 386 -8.81 -18.03 -0.31
CA VAL A 386 -7.73 -17.70 -1.27
C VAL A 386 -7.20 -18.97 -1.93
N GLN A 387 -6.73 -18.85 -3.18
CA GLN A 387 -6.16 -19.94 -3.97
C GLN A 387 -4.62 -19.95 -3.96
#